data_99b4096b21c240e7e1015359fb1a61d3
#
_entry.id   99b4096b21c240e7e1015359fb1a61d3
#
_cell.length_a   1.000
_cell.length_b   1.000
_cell.length_c   1.000
_cell.angle_alpha   90.00
_cell.angle_beta   90.00
_cell.angle_gamma   90.00
#
_symmetry.space_group_name_H-M   'P 1'
#
loop_
_entity.id
_entity.type
_entity.pdbx_description
1 polymer ?
#
loop_
_entity_poly.entity_id
_entity_poly.type
_entity_poly.pdbx_seq_one_letter_code
_entity_poly.pdbx_strand_id
1 'polypeptide(L)'
;NAQNTAKEIEAMGVKAKGYASNAANFEDTAKVVEEIHKDFGRIDILVNNAGITRDGLMMRMSEQQWDMVINVNLKSAFNFVHACTPIMMRQKAGSIINMASVVGVHGNAGQANYSASKAGMIGLAKSIAQELGSRGIRANAIAPGFIITDMTAGLSEEVKTEWAKKIPLRRGGTP
;
A
#
# COMPACT_ATOMS: atom_id res chain seq x y z
N ASN A 1 15.46 -6.44 5.51
CA ASN A 1 14.79 -6.87 4.28
C ASN A 1 13.80 -7.98 4.61
N ALA A 2 12.96 -8.42 3.66
CA ALA A 2 11.86 -9.36 3.89
C ALA A 2 12.28 -10.64 4.62
N GLN A 3 13.48 -11.18 4.35
CA GLN A 3 13.97 -12.39 5.00
C GLN A 3 14.33 -12.16 6.49
N ASN A 4 14.88 -11.01 6.83
CA ASN A 4 15.20 -10.69 8.23
C ASN A 4 13.90 -10.51 9.01
N THR A 5 12.93 -9.77 8.46
CA THR A 5 11.60 -9.62 9.06
C THR A 5 10.89 -10.97 9.22
N ALA A 6 11.00 -11.88 8.24
CA ALA A 6 10.46 -13.21 8.37
C ALA A 6 11.05 -13.98 9.56
N LYS A 7 12.38 -13.92 9.76
CA LYS A 7 13.03 -14.55 10.93
C LYS A 7 12.57 -13.96 12.26
N GLU A 8 12.39 -12.64 12.33
CA GLU A 8 11.86 -11.97 13.53
C GLU A 8 10.44 -12.44 13.85
N ILE A 9 9.59 -12.57 12.82
CA ILE A 9 8.23 -13.07 12.96
C ILE A 9 8.20 -14.55 13.34
N GLU A 10 9.08 -15.38 12.76
CA GLU A 10 9.22 -16.80 13.14
C GLU A 10 9.62 -16.97 14.60
N ALA A 11 10.47 -16.08 15.12
CA ALA A 11 10.84 -16.07 16.53
C ALA A 11 9.66 -15.78 17.48
N MET A 12 8.56 -15.22 16.96
CA MET A 12 7.30 -15.03 17.70
C MET A 12 6.42 -16.29 17.72
N GLY A 13 6.88 -17.41 17.13
CA GLY A 13 6.18 -18.69 17.16
C GLY A 13 5.17 -18.91 16.03
N VAL A 14 5.23 -18.12 14.96
CA VAL A 14 4.37 -18.26 13.78
C VAL A 14 5.18 -18.55 12.53
N LYS A 15 4.56 -19.20 11.53
CA LYS A 15 5.21 -19.46 10.24
C LYS A 15 5.31 -18.17 9.44
N ALA A 16 6.51 -17.83 8.99
CA ALA A 16 6.75 -16.68 8.10
C ALA A 16 7.71 -17.06 6.96
N LYS A 17 7.64 -16.33 5.85
CA LYS A 17 8.58 -16.48 4.73
C LYS A 17 8.71 -15.16 3.98
N GLY A 18 9.92 -14.77 3.66
CA GLY A 18 10.22 -13.61 2.83
C GLY A 18 10.32 -14.01 1.36
N TYR A 19 9.67 -13.24 0.50
CA TYR A 19 9.73 -13.40 -0.96
C TYR A 19 10.32 -12.15 -1.60
N ALA A 20 11.06 -12.32 -2.68
CA ALA A 20 11.54 -11.24 -3.52
C ALA A 20 10.70 -11.15 -4.79
N SER A 21 10.10 -9.99 -5.05
CA SER A 21 9.28 -9.74 -6.23
C SER A 21 9.30 -8.27 -6.58
N ASN A 22 9.23 -7.97 -7.88
CA ASN A 22 8.95 -6.63 -8.36
C ASN A 22 7.43 -6.42 -8.41
N ALA A 23 6.87 -5.81 -7.38
CA ALA A 23 5.43 -5.55 -7.25
C ALA A 23 4.82 -4.78 -8.45
N ALA A 24 5.61 -3.95 -9.15
CA ALA A 24 5.18 -3.23 -10.35
C ALA A 24 5.13 -4.12 -11.61
N ASN A 25 5.72 -5.32 -11.58
CA ASN A 25 5.69 -6.27 -12.68
C ASN A 25 4.53 -7.26 -12.48
N PHE A 26 3.64 -7.34 -13.46
CA PHE A 26 2.42 -8.15 -13.38
C PHE A 26 2.71 -9.65 -13.31
N GLU A 27 3.61 -10.14 -14.16
CA GLU A 27 3.95 -11.57 -14.22
C GLU A 27 4.73 -12.03 -13.00
N ASP A 28 5.66 -11.19 -12.51
CA ASP A 28 6.45 -11.48 -11.32
C ASP A 28 5.56 -11.55 -10.06
N THR A 29 4.58 -10.64 -9.98
CA THR A 29 3.56 -10.66 -8.93
C THR A 29 2.71 -11.94 -8.98
N ALA A 30 2.28 -12.37 -10.17
CA ALA A 30 1.51 -13.59 -10.31
C ALA A 30 2.30 -14.83 -9.83
N LYS A 31 3.57 -14.93 -10.22
CA LYS A 31 4.46 -16.02 -9.81
C LYS A 31 4.65 -16.07 -8.28
N VAL A 32 4.93 -14.92 -7.67
CA VAL A 32 5.13 -14.88 -6.20
C VAL A 32 3.85 -15.22 -5.43
N VAL A 33 2.68 -14.84 -5.92
CA VAL A 33 1.40 -15.20 -5.30
C VAL A 33 1.12 -16.69 -5.41
N GLU A 34 1.45 -17.33 -6.55
CA GLU A 34 1.39 -18.79 -6.69
C GLU A 34 2.32 -19.50 -5.70
N GLU A 35 3.54 -19.00 -5.55
CA GLU A 35 4.53 -19.55 -4.59
C GLU A 35 4.02 -19.43 -3.15
N ILE A 36 3.49 -18.27 -2.77
CA ILE A 36 2.87 -18.05 -1.45
C ILE A 36 1.72 -19.05 -1.23
N HIS A 37 0.84 -19.19 -2.22
CA HIS A 37 -0.29 -20.12 -2.11
C HIS A 37 0.17 -21.59 -1.98
N LYS A 38 1.24 -21.98 -2.68
CA LYS A 38 1.85 -23.30 -2.56
C LYS A 38 2.42 -23.55 -1.17
N ASP A 39 3.08 -22.54 -0.59
CA ASP A 39 3.75 -22.68 0.72
C ASP A 39 2.78 -22.68 1.91
N PHE A 40 1.68 -21.91 1.82
CA PHE A 40 0.75 -21.68 2.93
C PHE A 40 -0.63 -22.31 2.71
N GLY A 41 -0.97 -22.71 1.48
CA GLY A 41 -2.24 -23.35 1.12
C GLY A 41 -3.44 -22.38 1.02
N ARG A 42 -3.32 -21.16 1.52
CA ARG A 42 -4.37 -20.13 1.54
C ARG A 42 -3.82 -18.70 1.60
N ILE A 43 -4.65 -17.76 1.20
CA ILE A 43 -4.38 -16.31 1.36
C ILE A 43 -5.64 -15.65 1.91
N ASP A 44 -5.61 -15.21 3.15
CA ASP A 44 -6.77 -14.63 3.84
C ASP A 44 -6.77 -13.12 3.85
N ILE A 45 -5.58 -12.53 3.96
CA ILE A 45 -5.40 -11.09 4.06
C ILE A 45 -4.32 -10.63 3.07
N LEU A 46 -4.66 -9.62 2.27
CA LEU A 46 -3.72 -8.91 1.42
C LEU A 46 -3.59 -7.47 1.92
N VAL A 47 -2.37 -7.06 2.27
CA VAL A 47 -2.07 -5.66 2.62
C VAL A 47 -1.20 -5.04 1.53
N ASN A 48 -1.78 -4.16 0.74
CA ASN A 48 -1.08 -3.38 -0.28
C ASN A 48 -0.44 -2.15 0.38
N ASN A 49 0.77 -2.33 0.90
CA ASN A 49 1.51 -1.30 1.64
C ASN A 49 2.68 -0.70 0.84
N ALA A 50 3.18 -1.38 -0.19
CA ALA A 50 4.29 -0.88 -1.00
C ALA A 50 4.01 0.53 -1.52
N GLY A 51 4.97 1.42 -1.38
CA GLY A 51 4.81 2.79 -1.84
C GLY A 51 6.08 3.61 -1.73
N ILE A 52 6.21 4.57 -2.63
CA ILE A 52 7.29 5.53 -2.70
C ILE A 52 6.74 6.93 -2.93
N THR A 53 7.55 7.93 -2.70
CA THR A 53 7.31 9.32 -3.11
C THR A 53 8.40 9.77 -4.09
N ARG A 54 8.04 10.65 -5.03
CA ARG A 54 8.95 11.38 -5.92
C ARG A 54 8.36 12.76 -6.11
N ASP A 55 8.55 13.59 -5.09
CA ASP A 55 7.92 14.90 -4.96
C ASP A 55 8.53 15.90 -5.96
N GLY A 56 7.70 16.81 -6.44
CA GLY A 56 8.08 17.88 -7.35
C GLY A 56 6.86 18.72 -7.73
N LEU A 57 7.08 20.01 -7.93
CA LEU A 57 6.01 20.89 -8.42
C LEU A 57 5.53 20.41 -9.80
N MET A 58 4.23 20.51 -10.08
CA MET A 58 3.60 19.96 -11.28
C MET A 58 4.37 20.33 -12.57
N MET A 59 4.76 21.57 -12.73
CA MET A 59 5.47 22.02 -13.92
C MET A 59 6.91 21.51 -14.07
N ARG A 60 7.47 20.93 -13.00
CA ARG A 60 8.84 20.35 -12.96
C ARG A 60 8.84 18.84 -12.77
N MET A 61 7.68 18.24 -12.54
CA MET A 61 7.54 16.80 -12.37
C MET A 61 7.80 16.11 -13.72
N SER A 62 8.78 15.21 -13.77
CA SER A 62 9.05 14.45 -14.96
C SER A 62 8.05 13.29 -15.11
N GLU A 63 7.83 12.85 -16.36
CA GLU A 63 7.04 11.63 -16.66
C GLU A 63 7.59 10.42 -15.90
N GLN A 64 8.91 10.28 -15.82
CA GLN A 64 9.55 9.21 -15.07
C GLN A 64 9.19 9.23 -13.56
N GLN A 65 9.14 10.42 -12.93
CA GLN A 65 8.72 10.56 -11.54
C GLN A 65 7.24 10.17 -11.34
N TRP A 66 6.41 10.58 -12.29
CA TRP A 66 4.99 10.22 -12.31
C TRP A 66 4.81 8.71 -12.44
N ASP A 67 5.34 8.12 -13.51
CA ASP A 67 5.19 6.70 -13.81
C ASP A 67 5.74 5.80 -12.70
N MET A 68 6.89 6.15 -12.13
CA MET A 68 7.47 5.39 -11.04
C MET A 68 6.54 5.31 -9.83
N VAL A 69 5.93 6.44 -9.44
CA VAL A 69 5.00 6.48 -8.30
C VAL A 69 3.71 5.73 -8.62
N ILE A 70 3.12 5.93 -9.78
CA ILE A 70 1.90 5.22 -10.19
C ILE A 70 2.15 3.71 -10.27
N ASN A 71 3.26 3.29 -10.86
CA ASN A 71 3.59 1.87 -11.00
C ASN A 71 3.84 1.18 -9.65
N VAL A 72 4.60 1.83 -8.76
CA VAL A 72 4.92 1.22 -7.46
C VAL A 72 3.75 1.30 -6.48
N ASN A 73 3.00 2.42 -6.44
CA ASN A 73 1.97 2.61 -5.42
C ASN A 73 0.60 2.04 -5.81
N LEU A 74 0.20 2.19 -7.08
CA LEU A 74 -1.15 1.84 -7.51
C LEU A 74 -1.20 0.58 -8.37
N LYS A 75 -0.35 0.51 -9.42
CA LYS A 75 -0.33 -0.67 -10.29
C LYS A 75 0.09 -1.92 -9.52
N SER A 76 1.01 -1.82 -8.57
CA SER A 76 1.39 -2.94 -7.72
C SER A 76 0.19 -3.50 -6.94
N ALA A 77 -0.64 -2.63 -6.37
CA ALA A 77 -1.86 -3.05 -5.67
C ALA A 77 -2.83 -3.77 -6.61
N PHE A 78 -3.03 -3.24 -7.82
CA PHE A 78 -3.83 -3.93 -8.85
C PHE A 78 -3.25 -5.32 -9.16
N ASN A 79 -1.94 -5.44 -9.36
CA ASN A 79 -1.28 -6.71 -9.67
C ASN A 79 -1.54 -7.77 -8.58
N PHE A 80 -1.32 -7.41 -7.30
CA PHE A 80 -1.54 -8.33 -6.18
C PHE A 80 -3.02 -8.67 -5.98
N VAL A 81 -3.92 -7.69 -6.10
CA VAL A 81 -5.37 -7.94 -6.03
C VAL A 81 -5.79 -8.91 -7.12
N HIS A 82 -5.36 -8.68 -8.37
CA HIS A 82 -5.65 -9.54 -9.50
C HIS A 82 -5.18 -10.98 -9.26
N ALA A 83 -3.95 -11.15 -8.79
CA ALA A 83 -3.37 -12.48 -8.54
C ALA A 83 -4.02 -13.20 -7.34
N CYS A 84 -4.40 -12.49 -6.27
CA CYS A 84 -5.02 -13.07 -5.07
C CYS A 84 -6.52 -13.36 -5.25
N THR A 85 -7.22 -12.60 -6.10
CA THR A 85 -8.67 -12.71 -6.29
C THR A 85 -9.15 -14.14 -6.59
N PRO A 86 -8.58 -14.89 -7.54
CA PRO A 86 -9.05 -16.26 -7.83
C PRO A 86 -8.90 -17.20 -6.63
N ILE A 87 -7.88 -17.02 -5.80
CA ILE A 87 -7.62 -17.82 -4.60
C ILE A 87 -8.70 -17.49 -3.55
N MET A 88 -8.89 -16.21 -3.22
CA MET A 88 -9.88 -15.75 -2.24
C MET A 88 -11.32 -16.12 -2.67
N MET A 89 -11.62 -16.05 -3.97
CA MET A 89 -12.94 -16.47 -4.48
C MET A 89 -13.20 -17.95 -4.27
N ARG A 90 -12.22 -18.84 -4.48
CA ARG A 90 -12.34 -20.27 -4.17
C ARG A 90 -12.50 -20.52 -2.67
N GLN A 91 -11.81 -19.74 -1.84
CA GLN A 91 -11.94 -19.78 -0.38
C GLN A 91 -13.29 -19.26 0.13
N LYS A 92 -14.00 -18.45 -0.67
CA LYS A 92 -15.21 -17.69 -0.29
C LYS A 92 -14.96 -16.80 0.93
N ALA A 93 -13.75 -16.32 1.09
CA ALA A 93 -13.32 -15.44 2.18
C ALA A 93 -12.05 -14.69 1.78
N GLY A 94 -11.94 -13.44 2.21
CA GLY A 94 -10.74 -12.63 2.02
C GLY A 94 -10.89 -11.23 2.60
N SER A 95 -9.77 -10.60 2.90
CA SER A 95 -9.73 -9.19 3.32
C SER A 95 -8.58 -8.47 2.61
N ILE A 96 -8.91 -7.45 1.84
CA ILE A 96 -7.96 -6.62 1.11
C ILE A 96 -7.87 -5.26 1.79
N ILE A 97 -6.66 -4.82 2.10
CA ILE A 97 -6.37 -3.55 2.77
C ILE A 97 -5.42 -2.76 1.89
N ASN A 98 -5.86 -1.62 1.39
CA ASN A 98 -5.06 -0.70 0.61
C ASN A 98 -4.55 0.44 1.50
N MET A 99 -3.22 0.56 1.64
CA MET A 99 -2.61 1.67 2.38
C MET A 99 -2.60 2.93 1.53
N ALA A 100 -3.66 3.73 1.68
CA ALA A 100 -3.82 5.05 1.05
C ALA A 100 -3.04 6.14 1.83
N SER A 101 -3.53 7.36 1.86
CA SER A 101 -3.01 8.50 2.63
C SER A 101 -4.06 9.59 2.68
N VAL A 102 -4.02 10.44 3.72
CA VAL A 102 -4.78 11.71 3.73
C VAL A 102 -4.43 12.59 2.53
N VAL A 103 -3.19 12.48 2.01
CA VAL A 103 -2.78 13.18 0.78
C VAL A 103 -3.58 12.69 -0.44
N GLY A 104 -4.00 11.44 -0.48
CA GLY A 104 -4.91 10.93 -1.50
C GLY A 104 -6.35 11.43 -1.35
N VAL A 105 -6.73 11.93 -0.16
CA VAL A 105 -8.07 12.49 0.11
C VAL A 105 -8.11 13.99 -0.18
N HIS A 106 -7.09 14.73 0.23
CA HIS A 106 -7.10 16.19 0.21
C HIS A 106 -6.15 16.81 -0.82
N GLY A 107 -5.22 16.04 -1.36
CA GLY A 107 -4.11 16.55 -2.16
C GLY A 107 -3.01 17.17 -1.30
N ASN A 108 -1.85 17.39 -1.91
CA ASN A 108 -0.76 18.17 -1.35
C ASN A 108 0.09 18.78 -2.47
N ALA A 109 0.47 20.04 -2.33
CA ALA A 109 1.34 20.71 -3.30
C ALA A 109 2.68 19.97 -3.43
N GLY A 110 3.13 19.75 -4.66
CA GLY A 110 4.36 19.01 -4.95
C GLY A 110 4.23 17.48 -4.92
N GLN A 111 3.04 16.95 -4.67
CA GLN A 111 2.77 15.50 -4.58
C GLN A 111 1.66 15.02 -5.52
N ALA A 112 1.53 15.60 -6.71
CA ALA A 112 0.46 15.26 -7.64
C ALA A 112 0.42 13.76 -8.00
N ASN A 113 1.58 13.15 -8.29
CA ASN A 113 1.73 11.72 -8.55
C ASN A 113 1.35 10.86 -7.33
N TYR A 114 1.84 11.21 -6.16
CA TYR A 114 1.54 10.50 -4.92
C TYR A 114 0.06 10.63 -4.54
N SER A 115 -0.50 11.84 -4.60
CA SER A 115 -1.92 12.10 -4.37
C SER A 115 -2.80 11.26 -5.30
N ALA A 116 -2.51 11.26 -6.61
CA ALA A 116 -3.23 10.47 -7.60
C ALA A 116 -3.16 8.97 -7.30
N SER A 117 -1.96 8.46 -6.97
CA SER A 117 -1.77 7.05 -6.64
C SER A 117 -2.57 6.63 -5.39
N LYS A 118 -2.55 7.45 -4.35
CA LYS A 118 -3.25 7.16 -3.08
C LYS A 118 -4.77 7.36 -3.17
N ALA A 119 -5.25 8.31 -3.98
CA ALA A 119 -6.66 8.43 -4.35
C ALA A 119 -7.13 7.21 -5.15
N GLY A 120 -6.31 6.73 -6.10
CA GLY A 120 -6.57 5.50 -6.85
C GLY A 120 -6.70 4.27 -5.96
N MET A 121 -5.91 4.14 -4.90
CA MET A 121 -6.02 3.07 -3.90
C MET A 121 -7.38 3.05 -3.19
N ILE A 122 -7.96 4.21 -2.93
CA ILE A 122 -9.29 4.35 -2.33
C ILE A 122 -10.36 3.91 -3.33
N GLY A 123 -10.29 4.40 -4.57
CA GLY A 123 -11.21 4.01 -5.64
C GLY A 123 -11.15 2.51 -5.94
N LEU A 124 -9.95 1.95 -6.00
CA LEU A 124 -9.73 0.51 -6.21
C LEU A 124 -10.38 -0.32 -5.10
N ALA A 125 -10.21 0.04 -3.83
CA ALA A 125 -10.83 -0.68 -2.71
C ALA A 125 -12.36 -0.68 -2.81
N LYS A 126 -12.98 0.46 -3.16
CA LYS A 126 -14.43 0.59 -3.32
C LYS A 126 -14.96 -0.29 -4.44
N SER A 127 -14.29 -0.33 -5.60
CA SER A 127 -14.69 -1.16 -6.73
C SER A 127 -14.59 -2.65 -6.40
N ILE A 128 -13.49 -3.08 -5.80
CA ILE A 128 -13.28 -4.47 -5.37
C ILE A 128 -14.35 -4.89 -4.36
N ALA A 129 -14.68 -4.03 -3.38
CA ALA A 129 -15.70 -4.32 -2.38
C ALA A 129 -17.08 -4.59 -3.00
N GLN A 130 -17.44 -3.82 -4.04
CA GLN A 130 -18.70 -4.02 -4.77
C GLN A 130 -18.67 -5.28 -5.63
N GLU A 131 -17.57 -5.55 -6.32
CA GLU A 131 -17.43 -6.69 -7.23
C GLU A 131 -17.34 -8.02 -6.49
N LEU A 132 -16.58 -8.08 -5.41
CA LEU A 132 -16.24 -9.33 -4.71
C LEU A 132 -16.99 -9.55 -3.39
N GLY A 133 -17.80 -8.57 -2.95
CA GLY A 133 -18.55 -8.66 -1.68
C GLY A 133 -19.47 -9.87 -1.58
N SER A 134 -20.16 -10.22 -2.66
CA SER A 134 -21.02 -11.41 -2.74
C SER A 134 -20.26 -12.74 -2.61
N ARG A 135 -18.94 -12.70 -2.73
CA ARG A 135 -18.02 -13.84 -2.56
C ARG A 135 -17.39 -13.92 -1.17
N GLY A 136 -17.85 -13.09 -0.23
CA GLY A 136 -17.31 -13.03 1.13
C GLY A 136 -15.94 -12.32 1.23
N ILE A 137 -15.56 -11.52 0.22
CA ILE A 137 -14.31 -10.80 0.19
C ILE A 137 -14.60 -9.32 0.50
N ARG A 138 -13.89 -8.78 1.50
CA ARG A 138 -13.96 -7.37 1.88
C ARG A 138 -12.74 -6.61 1.35
N ALA A 139 -12.92 -5.38 0.94
CA ALA A 139 -11.84 -4.49 0.57
C ALA A 139 -12.02 -3.13 1.21
N ASN A 140 -10.96 -2.62 1.82
CA ASN A 140 -10.94 -1.34 2.52
C ASN A 140 -9.68 -0.55 2.17
N ALA A 141 -9.75 0.76 2.30
CA ALA A 141 -8.58 1.63 2.24
C ALA A 141 -8.39 2.32 3.59
N ILE A 142 -7.15 2.35 4.06
CA ILE A 142 -6.75 3.11 5.25
C ILE A 142 -5.99 4.33 4.76
N ALA A 143 -6.40 5.52 5.19
CA ALA A 143 -5.76 6.78 4.84
C ALA A 143 -5.08 7.41 6.07
N PRO A 144 -3.86 6.95 6.44
CA PRO A 144 -3.14 7.54 7.56
C PRO A 144 -2.86 9.03 7.36
N GLY A 145 -2.90 9.79 8.44
CA GLY A 145 -2.45 11.16 8.49
C GLY A 145 -0.92 11.25 8.64
N PHE A 146 -0.47 12.27 9.36
CA PHE A 146 0.95 12.42 9.68
C PHE A 146 1.31 11.47 10.82
N ILE A 147 2.09 10.44 10.49
CA ILE A 147 2.61 9.44 11.44
C ILE A 147 4.14 9.63 11.55
N ILE A 148 4.64 9.64 12.77
CA ILE A 148 6.09 9.77 13.05
C ILE A 148 6.74 8.42 12.79
N THR A 149 7.47 8.33 11.69
CA THR A 149 8.18 7.12 11.23
C THR A 149 9.50 7.53 10.61
N ASP A 150 10.34 6.57 10.23
CA ASP A 150 11.60 6.84 9.51
C ASP A 150 11.39 7.64 8.22
N MET A 151 10.26 7.44 7.53
CA MET A 151 9.90 8.20 6.32
C MET A 151 9.69 9.70 6.62
N THR A 152 9.22 10.05 7.80
CA THR A 152 8.94 11.45 8.23
C THR A 152 10.04 12.02 9.12
N ALA A 153 10.98 11.21 9.58
CA ALA A 153 12.07 11.63 10.46
C ALA A 153 12.98 12.70 9.80
N GLY A 154 13.19 12.60 8.49
CA GLY A 154 14.02 13.53 7.71
C GLY A 154 13.38 14.89 7.40
N LEU A 155 12.11 15.13 7.79
CA LEU A 155 11.46 16.42 7.63
C LEU A 155 12.01 17.46 8.61
N SER A 156 12.14 18.73 8.15
CA SER A 156 12.56 19.80 9.05
C SER A 156 11.52 20.07 10.15
N GLU A 157 11.96 20.62 11.28
CA GLU A 157 11.07 20.92 12.40
C GLU A 157 9.99 21.97 12.02
N GLU A 158 10.31 22.89 11.10
CA GLU A 158 9.33 23.83 10.58
C GLU A 158 8.19 23.08 9.85
N VAL A 159 8.53 22.13 8.98
CA VAL A 159 7.54 21.33 8.24
C VAL A 159 6.70 20.48 9.20
N LYS A 160 7.32 19.85 10.18
CA LYS A 160 6.60 19.08 11.21
C LYS A 160 5.64 19.97 12.00
N THR A 161 6.07 21.15 12.38
CA THR A 161 5.25 22.12 13.10
C THR A 161 4.07 22.61 12.26
N GLU A 162 4.30 22.93 10.98
CA GLU A 162 3.22 23.35 10.08
C GLU A 162 2.19 22.24 9.85
N TRP A 163 2.63 20.99 9.76
CA TRP A 163 1.72 19.85 9.67
C TRP A 163 0.93 19.66 10.97
N ALA A 164 1.61 19.73 12.11
CA ALA A 164 0.96 19.62 13.42
C ALA A 164 -0.13 20.69 13.63
N LYS A 165 0.07 21.93 13.13
CA LYS A 165 -0.97 22.98 13.20
C LYS A 165 -2.27 22.60 12.50
N LYS A 166 -2.23 21.76 11.46
CA LYS A 166 -3.40 21.30 10.70
C LYS A 166 -4.11 20.13 11.37
N ILE A 167 -3.46 19.48 12.34
CA ILE A 167 -4.00 18.34 13.07
C ILE A 167 -4.70 18.84 14.34
N PRO A 168 -5.95 18.45 14.61
CA PRO A 168 -6.66 18.92 15.82
C PRO A 168 -5.89 18.66 17.12
N LEU A 169 -5.24 17.51 17.27
CA LEU A 169 -4.41 17.17 18.44
C LEU A 169 -3.03 17.83 18.44
N ARG A 170 -2.72 18.67 17.43
CA ARG A 170 -1.46 19.43 17.32
C ARG A 170 -0.18 18.61 17.38
N ARG A 171 -0.26 17.34 17.03
CA ARG A 171 0.89 16.42 16.99
C ARG A 171 0.70 15.34 15.92
N GLY A 172 1.80 14.75 15.46
CA GLY A 172 1.76 13.51 14.67
C GLY A 172 1.26 12.32 15.51
N GLY A 173 0.75 11.31 14.82
CA GLY A 173 0.48 10.01 15.41
C GLY A 173 1.78 9.21 15.58
N THR A 174 1.77 8.20 16.44
CA THR A 174 2.81 7.18 16.57
C THR A 174 2.31 5.86 15.98
N PRO A 175 3.21 4.95 15.51
CA PRO A 175 2.85 3.60 15.08
C PRO A 175 2.16 2.78 16.17
#